data_5393ed2ce626db698ea564a1e86f4b2d
#
_entry.id   5393ed2ce626db698ea564a1e86f4b2d
#
_cell.length_a   1.000
_cell.length_b   1.000
_cell.length_c   1.000
_cell.angle_alpha   90.00
_cell.angle_beta   90.00
_cell.angle_gamma   90.00
#
_symmetry.space_group_name_H-M   'P 1'
#
loop_
_entity.id
_entity.type
_entity.pdbx_description
1 polymer ?
#
loop_
_entity_poly.entity_id
_entity_poly.type
_entity_poly.pdbx_seq_one_letter_code
_entity_poly.pdbx_strand_id
1 'polypeptide(L)'
;MKIAVVCANGKEGKLIVKEAIERGLDVTAVVRGENHSDAEKVIHKDLFDLTVSDLENFDVVIDAYGTWTPETLPKHSTSLKHLCDIVSGKETRLLIVGGAGSLYVNSEHTAQVMDGAGFPDMFKPLAKNMSKALGELRNRNDVKWTYISPAGDFQADGERTGNVVNLSNL
;
A
#
# COMPACT_ATOMS: atom_id res chain seq x y z
N MET A 1 6.64 -14.98 11.50
CA MET A 1 6.69 -14.07 10.33
C MET A 1 6.84 -12.66 10.86
N LYS A 2 7.87 -11.96 10.42
CA LYS A 2 8.18 -10.58 10.82
C LYS A 2 7.64 -9.61 9.77
N ILE A 3 6.86 -8.63 10.21
CA ILE A 3 6.19 -7.69 9.31
C ILE A 3 6.58 -6.26 9.69
N ALA A 4 6.98 -5.45 8.70
CA ALA A 4 7.08 -4.00 8.83
C ALA A 4 5.87 -3.33 8.16
N VAL A 5 5.18 -2.45 8.88
CA VAL A 5 4.09 -1.65 8.33
C VAL A 5 4.57 -0.21 8.17
N VAL A 6 4.77 0.20 6.92
CA VAL A 6 5.21 1.56 6.57
C VAL A 6 4.01 2.50 6.59
N CYS A 7 4.17 3.67 7.19
CA CYS A 7 3.11 4.64 7.45
C CYS A 7 2.03 4.10 8.42
N ALA A 8 2.46 3.37 9.45
CA ALA A 8 1.61 2.69 10.42
C ALA A 8 0.63 3.62 11.17
N ASN A 9 0.90 4.92 11.27
CA ASN A 9 0.00 5.91 11.88
C ASN A 9 -1.19 6.31 10.99
N GLY A 10 -1.18 5.94 9.71
CA GLY A 10 -2.30 6.18 8.80
C GLY A 10 -3.55 5.39 9.21
N LYS A 11 -4.72 5.75 8.65
CA LYS A 11 -5.97 5.03 8.95
C LYS A 11 -5.84 3.54 8.64
N GLU A 12 -5.38 3.19 7.44
CA GLU A 12 -5.14 1.82 7.02
C GLU A 12 -3.97 1.17 7.79
N GLY A 13 -2.87 1.91 7.98
CA GLY A 13 -1.71 1.41 8.70
C GLY A 13 -2.04 0.91 10.10
N LYS A 14 -2.87 1.65 10.85
CA LYS A 14 -3.34 1.23 12.18
C LYS A 14 -4.17 -0.04 12.15
N LEU A 15 -5.08 -0.16 11.18
CA LEU A 15 -5.92 -1.35 11.03
C LEU A 15 -5.09 -2.58 10.67
N ILE A 16 -4.11 -2.41 9.78
CA ILE A 16 -3.18 -3.47 9.40
C ILE A 16 -2.34 -3.92 10.60
N VAL A 17 -1.79 -2.98 11.37
CA VAL A 17 -1.03 -3.29 12.61
C VAL A 17 -1.90 -4.06 13.58
N LYS A 18 -3.11 -3.58 13.86
CA LYS A 18 -4.06 -4.23 14.77
C LYS A 18 -4.38 -5.65 14.34
N GLU A 19 -4.79 -5.85 13.09
CA GLU A 19 -5.12 -7.17 12.55
C GLU A 19 -3.92 -8.13 12.59
N ALA A 20 -2.71 -7.64 12.27
CA ALA A 20 -1.50 -8.45 12.31
C ALA A 20 -1.15 -8.90 13.74
N ILE A 21 -1.33 -8.03 14.73
CA ILE A 21 -1.14 -8.37 16.15
C ILE A 21 -2.19 -9.40 16.60
N GLU A 22 -3.46 -9.21 16.26
CA GLU A 22 -4.55 -10.15 16.56
C GLU A 22 -4.29 -11.56 16.00
N ARG A 23 -3.56 -11.64 14.86
CA ARG A 23 -3.11 -12.90 14.26
C ARG A 23 -1.81 -13.46 14.86
N GLY A 24 -1.25 -12.84 15.87
CA GLY A 24 -0.01 -13.28 16.52
C GLY A 24 1.24 -13.11 15.66
N LEU A 25 1.25 -12.15 14.74
CA LEU A 25 2.41 -11.84 13.90
C LEU A 25 3.38 -10.90 14.63
N ASP A 26 4.66 -10.98 14.30
CA ASP A 26 5.70 -10.08 14.81
C ASP A 26 5.70 -8.79 14.01
N VAL A 27 5.10 -7.73 14.55
CA VAL A 27 4.83 -6.47 13.83
C VAL A 27 5.73 -5.35 14.32
N THR A 28 6.30 -4.61 13.37
CA THR A 28 7.03 -3.38 13.61
C THR A 28 6.36 -2.24 12.84
N ALA A 29 6.01 -1.17 13.55
CA ALA A 29 5.51 0.06 12.93
C ALA A 29 6.66 0.92 12.40
N VAL A 30 6.52 1.46 11.17
CA VAL A 30 7.42 2.49 10.64
C VAL A 30 6.67 3.81 10.60
N VAL A 31 7.13 4.77 11.39
CA VAL A 31 6.46 6.07 11.59
C VAL A 31 7.47 7.21 11.65
N ARG A 32 7.08 8.41 11.21
CA ARG A 32 7.95 9.61 11.24
C ARG A 32 8.10 10.23 12.63
N GLY A 33 7.09 10.11 13.46
CA GLY A 33 7.01 10.72 14.77
C GLY A 33 6.57 9.72 15.81
N GLU A 34 5.82 10.18 16.82
CA GLU A 34 5.25 9.33 17.84
C GLU A 34 4.39 8.21 17.23
N ASN A 35 4.52 6.99 17.75
CA ASN A 35 3.71 5.87 17.32
C ASN A 35 2.30 5.97 17.92
N HIS A 36 1.30 5.94 17.06
CA HIS A 36 -0.13 5.94 17.43
C HIS A 36 -0.84 4.64 17.00
N SER A 37 -0.08 3.61 16.65
CA SER A 37 -0.58 2.25 16.40
C SER A 37 -0.35 1.36 17.62
N ASP A 38 -0.91 0.16 17.60
CA ASP A 38 -0.77 -0.81 18.70
C ASP A 38 0.57 -1.59 18.68
N ALA A 39 1.48 -1.30 17.73
CA ALA A 39 2.75 -1.99 17.64
C ALA A 39 3.71 -1.58 18.76
N GLU A 40 4.29 -2.58 19.45
CA GLU A 40 5.32 -2.35 20.47
C GLU A 40 6.69 -2.03 19.87
N LYS A 41 6.99 -2.60 18.68
CA LYS A 41 8.24 -2.38 17.95
C LYS A 41 8.07 -1.25 16.95
N VAL A 42 9.01 -0.30 16.96
CA VAL A 42 8.92 0.90 16.14
C VAL A 42 10.25 1.23 15.47
N ILE A 43 10.17 1.59 14.20
CA ILE A 43 11.24 2.28 13.47
C ILE A 43 10.81 3.73 13.28
N HIS A 44 11.52 4.66 13.91
CA HIS A 44 11.26 6.10 13.80
C HIS A 44 12.02 6.69 12.61
N LYS A 45 11.43 6.62 11.42
CA LYS A 45 12.00 7.18 10.17
C LYS A 45 10.89 7.66 9.23
N ASP A 46 11.19 8.66 8.41
CA ASP A 46 10.40 8.94 7.22
C ASP A 46 10.56 7.78 6.23
N LEU A 47 9.53 7.51 5.43
CA LEU A 47 9.57 6.48 4.39
C LEU A 47 10.77 6.65 3.47
N PHE A 48 11.08 7.90 3.09
CA PHE A 48 12.19 8.21 2.17
C PHE A 48 13.58 8.11 2.82
N ASP A 49 13.67 8.02 4.15
CA ASP A 49 14.91 7.81 4.90
C ASP A 49 15.18 6.34 5.21
N LEU A 50 14.24 5.44 4.86
CA LEU A 50 14.43 4.01 5.01
C LEU A 50 15.57 3.51 4.12
N THR A 51 16.31 2.54 4.64
CA THR A 51 17.45 1.91 3.95
C THR A 51 17.25 0.39 3.90
N VAL A 52 18.10 -0.29 3.14
CA VAL A 52 18.11 -1.76 3.09
C VAL A 52 18.25 -2.35 4.49
N SER A 53 19.15 -1.82 5.32
CA SER A 53 19.39 -2.34 6.68
C SER A 53 18.18 -2.20 7.62
N ASP A 54 17.28 -1.26 7.34
CA ASP A 54 16.06 -1.10 8.14
C ASP A 54 15.04 -2.19 7.83
N LEU A 55 15.01 -2.73 6.62
CA LEU A 55 13.96 -3.64 6.15
C LEU A 55 14.43 -5.05 5.79
N GLU A 56 15.73 -5.33 5.73
CA GLU A 56 16.28 -6.61 5.28
C GLU A 56 15.92 -7.83 6.15
N ASN A 57 15.54 -7.61 7.41
CA ASN A 57 15.21 -8.67 8.35
C ASN A 57 13.71 -8.97 8.46
N PHE A 58 12.89 -8.37 7.58
CA PHE A 58 11.46 -8.61 7.53
C PHE A 58 11.09 -9.59 6.42
N ASP A 59 10.16 -10.49 6.73
CA ASP A 59 9.58 -11.41 5.74
C ASP A 59 8.63 -10.65 4.80
N VAL A 60 7.92 -9.65 5.36
CA VAL A 60 6.93 -8.84 4.64
C VAL A 60 7.09 -7.37 5.02
N VAL A 61 7.07 -6.50 4.02
CA VAL A 61 6.91 -5.05 4.18
C VAL A 61 5.55 -4.66 3.59
N ILE A 62 4.74 -3.96 4.38
CA ILE A 62 3.43 -3.48 3.95
C ILE A 62 3.50 -1.97 3.75
N ASP A 63 3.28 -1.53 2.53
CA ASP A 63 3.19 -0.11 2.17
C ASP A 63 1.75 0.38 2.34
N ALA A 64 1.50 1.12 3.42
CA ALA A 64 0.23 1.81 3.69
C ALA A 64 0.35 3.32 3.46
N TYR A 65 1.25 3.74 2.55
CA TYR A 65 1.41 5.15 2.20
C TYR A 65 0.20 5.66 1.44
N GLY A 66 -0.28 6.85 1.83
CA GLY A 66 -1.35 7.56 1.15
C GLY A 66 -1.17 9.07 1.25
N THR A 67 -1.49 9.77 0.18
CA THR A 67 -1.51 11.22 0.12
C THR A 67 -2.58 11.71 -0.84
N TRP A 68 -3.14 12.90 -0.57
CA TRP A 68 -4.36 13.38 -1.22
C TRP A 68 -4.22 14.78 -1.83
N THR A 69 -3.16 15.53 -1.48
CA THR A 69 -3.00 16.89 -1.99
C THR A 69 -2.31 16.89 -3.36
N PRO A 70 -2.71 17.74 -4.30
CA PRO A 70 -2.15 17.76 -5.65
C PRO A 70 -0.62 17.77 -5.70
N GLU A 71 0.01 18.53 -4.80
CA GLU A 71 1.46 18.69 -4.74
C GLU A 71 2.19 17.42 -4.31
N THR A 72 1.48 16.54 -3.59
CA THR A 72 2.06 15.31 -3.05
C THR A 72 1.66 14.05 -3.83
N LEU A 73 0.65 14.11 -4.70
CA LEU A 73 0.22 12.96 -5.51
C LEU A 73 1.35 12.24 -6.24
N PRO A 74 2.35 12.93 -6.83
CA PRO A 74 3.48 12.24 -7.47
C PRO A 74 4.29 11.35 -6.52
N LYS A 75 4.16 11.57 -5.21
CA LYS A 75 4.84 10.73 -4.20
C LYS A 75 4.34 9.30 -4.16
N HIS A 76 3.15 8.98 -4.72
CA HIS A 76 2.74 7.59 -4.89
C HIS A 76 3.72 6.78 -5.73
N SER A 77 4.25 7.36 -6.83
CA SER A 77 5.29 6.69 -7.64
C SER A 77 6.65 6.69 -6.93
N THR A 78 7.07 7.81 -6.36
CA THR A 78 8.42 7.93 -5.79
C THR A 78 8.59 7.15 -4.51
N SER A 79 7.57 7.08 -3.63
CA SER A 79 7.60 6.26 -2.41
C SER A 79 7.63 4.78 -2.73
N LEU A 80 6.75 4.33 -3.64
CA LEU A 80 6.71 2.94 -4.06
C LEU A 80 8.02 2.51 -4.74
N LYS A 81 8.58 3.36 -5.63
CA LYS A 81 9.88 3.11 -6.23
C LYS A 81 10.96 2.94 -5.16
N HIS A 82 11.01 3.83 -4.16
CA HIS A 82 11.98 3.78 -3.08
C HIS A 82 11.90 2.47 -2.29
N LEU A 83 10.69 2.05 -1.90
CA LEU A 83 10.49 0.76 -1.21
C LEU A 83 10.90 -0.43 -2.10
N CYS A 84 10.54 -0.41 -3.38
CA CYS A 84 10.99 -1.42 -4.33
C CYS A 84 12.52 -1.50 -4.42
N ASP A 85 13.21 -0.36 -4.46
CA ASP A 85 14.66 -0.34 -4.55
C ASP A 85 15.33 -0.92 -3.28
N ILE A 86 14.74 -0.70 -2.10
CA ILE A 86 15.21 -1.28 -0.83
C ILE A 86 15.09 -2.80 -0.82
N VAL A 87 13.96 -3.35 -1.29
CA VAL A 87 13.69 -4.79 -1.25
C VAL A 87 14.08 -5.53 -2.53
N SER A 88 14.71 -4.83 -3.49
CA SER A 88 15.16 -5.39 -4.76
C SER A 88 16.10 -6.60 -4.56
N GLY A 89 15.78 -7.70 -5.24
CA GLY A 89 16.57 -8.94 -5.16
C GLY A 89 16.50 -9.67 -3.82
N LYS A 90 15.63 -9.24 -2.89
CA LYS A 90 15.46 -9.87 -1.58
C LYS A 90 14.30 -10.88 -1.57
N GLU A 91 14.31 -11.75 -0.55
CA GLU A 91 13.20 -12.68 -0.29
C GLU A 91 11.98 -11.95 0.31
N THR A 92 12.17 -10.77 0.87
CA THR A 92 11.13 -9.91 1.45
C THR A 92 10.02 -9.63 0.44
N ARG A 93 8.77 -9.91 0.82
CA ARG A 93 7.61 -9.58 0.01
C ARG A 93 7.12 -8.16 0.31
N LEU A 94 6.86 -7.38 -0.72
CA LEU A 94 6.25 -6.06 -0.61
C LEU A 94 4.74 -6.16 -0.90
N LEU A 95 3.91 -5.87 0.10
CA LEU A 95 2.45 -5.71 -0.07
C LEU A 95 2.13 -4.24 -0.15
N ILE A 96 1.37 -3.82 -1.16
CA ILE A 96 1.02 -2.42 -1.38
C ILE A 96 -0.50 -2.25 -1.23
N VAL A 97 -0.91 -1.33 -0.37
CA VAL A 97 -2.30 -0.87 -0.31
C VAL A 97 -2.52 0.11 -1.46
N GLY A 98 -3.23 -0.34 -2.44
CA GLY A 98 -3.49 0.40 -3.67
C GLY A 98 -4.84 1.11 -3.68
N GLY A 99 -5.37 1.31 -4.88
CA GLY A 99 -6.67 1.94 -5.11
C GLY A 99 -7.48 1.23 -6.18
N ALA A 100 -8.81 1.28 -6.07
CA ALA A 100 -9.72 0.64 -7.01
C ALA A 100 -9.74 1.29 -8.40
N GLY A 101 -9.37 2.58 -8.50
CA GLY A 101 -9.44 3.33 -9.75
C GLY A 101 -8.61 2.76 -10.90
N SER A 102 -7.56 2.00 -10.59
CA SER A 102 -6.67 1.37 -11.56
C SER A 102 -7.09 -0.04 -12.01
N LEU A 103 -8.17 -0.59 -11.45
CA LEU A 103 -8.72 -1.87 -11.89
C LEU A 103 -9.22 -1.77 -13.32
N TYR A 104 -8.92 -2.78 -14.14
CA TYR A 104 -9.48 -2.89 -15.48
C TYR A 104 -10.95 -3.33 -15.41
N VAL A 105 -11.76 -2.82 -16.34
CA VAL A 105 -13.18 -3.14 -16.47
C VAL A 105 -13.50 -3.98 -17.71
N ASN A 106 -12.46 -4.33 -18.48
CA ASN A 106 -12.59 -5.15 -19.68
C ASN A 106 -11.39 -6.12 -19.81
N SER A 107 -11.60 -7.22 -20.53
CA SER A 107 -10.61 -8.28 -20.74
C SER A 107 -9.39 -7.83 -21.55
N GLU A 108 -9.56 -6.81 -22.39
CA GLU A 108 -8.50 -6.24 -23.23
C GLU A 108 -7.56 -5.32 -22.43
N HIS A 109 -7.87 -5.03 -21.16
CA HIS A 109 -7.10 -4.13 -20.26
C HIS A 109 -6.90 -2.73 -20.86
N THR A 110 -7.92 -2.19 -21.54
CA THR A 110 -7.88 -0.87 -22.20
C THR A 110 -8.66 0.21 -21.48
N ALA A 111 -9.56 -0.17 -20.56
CA ALA A 111 -10.36 0.76 -19.76
C ALA A 111 -10.24 0.44 -18.26
N GLN A 112 -10.14 1.48 -17.45
CA GLN A 112 -10.04 1.37 -15.99
C GLN A 112 -11.30 1.91 -15.32
N VAL A 113 -11.51 1.54 -14.05
CA VAL A 113 -12.65 2.03 -13.23
C VAL A 113 -12.70 3.56 -13.24
N MET A 114 -11.55 4.24 -13.18
CA MET A 114 -11.49 5.72 -13.20
C MET A 114 -11.92 6.36 -14.53
N ASP A 115 -12.00 5.61 -15.62
CA ASP A 115 -12.43 6.09 -16.93
C ASP A 115 -13.96 6.09 -17.06
N GLY A 116 -14.67 5.40 -16.14
CA GLY A 116 -16.11 5.30 -16.13
C GLY A 116 -16.80 6.65 -15.83
N ALA A 117 -17.96 6.89 -16.47
CA ALA A 117 -18.74 8.13 -16.29
C ALA A 117 -19.18 8.37 -14.84
N GLY A 118 -19.31 7.31 -14.02
CA GLY A 118 -19.67 7.40 -12.60
C GLY A 118 -18.51 7.65 -11.65
N PHE A 119 -17.26 7.69 -12.13
CA PHE A 119 -16.11 7.93 -11.27
C PHE A 119 -16.02 9.42 -10.89
N PRO A 120 -15.96 9.76 -9.57
CA PRO A 120 -15.97 11.15 -9.14
C PRO A 120 -14.73 11.91 -9.64
N ASP A 121 -14.92 13.06 -10.27
CA ASP A 121 -13.84 13.87 -10.86
C ASP A 121 -12.77 14.26 -9.83
N MET A 122 -13.17 14.53 -8.59
CA MET A 122 -12.25 14.91 -7.52
C MET A 122 -11.20 13.83 -7.20
N PHE A 123 -11.49 12.55 -7.47
CA PHE A 123 -10.56 11.45 -7.23
C PHE A 123 -9.74 11.06 -8.46
N LYS A 124 -10.06 11.58 -9.65
CA LYS A 124 -9.32 11.25 -10.88
C LYS A 124 -7.82 11.56 -10.81
N PRO A 125 -7.37 12.71 -10.25
CA PRO A 125 -5.95 12.99 -10.11
C PRO A 125 -5.22 11.95 -9.24
N LEU A 126 -5.83 11.56 -8.11
CA LEU A 126 -5.31 10.51 -7.24
C LEU A 126 -5.23 9.16 -7.96
N ALA A 127 -6.35 8.73 -8.58
CA ALA A 127 -6.43 7.46 -9.29
C ALA A 127 -5.40 7.36 -10.42
N LYS A 128 -5.18 8.45 -11.17
CA LYS A 128 -4.14 8.52 -12.22
C LYS A 128 -2.72 8.35 -11.65
N ASN A 129 -2.40 9.00 -10.53
CA ASN A 129 -1.08 8.84 -9.90
C ASN A 129 -0.87 7.43 -9.34
N MET A 130 -1.88 6.84 -8.72
CA MET A 130 -1.81 5.45 -8.25
C MET A 130 -1.72 4.45 -9.41
N SER A 131 -2.47 4.65 -10.49
CA SER A 131 -2.39 3.82 -11.71
C SER A 131 -1.01 3.91 -12.36
N LYS A 132 -0.42 5.11 -12.40
CA LYS A 132 0.95 5.32 -12.87
C LYS A 132 1.95 4.54 -12.02
N ALA A 133 1.86 4.65 -10.69
CA ALA A 133 2.73 3.92 -9.76
C ALA A 133 2.62 2.41 -9.95
N LEU A 134 1.39 1.88 -10.13
CA LEU A 134 1.17 0.46 -10.43
C LEU A 134 1.76 0.06 -11.79
N GLY A 135 1.66 0.92 -12.82
CA GLY A 135 2.27 0.68 -14.13
C GLY A 135 3.80 0.59 -14.04
N GLU A 136 4.43 1.45 -13.25
CA GLU A 136 5.87 1.40 -12.98
C GLU A 136 6.25 0.13 -12.19
N LEU A 137 5.44 -0.28 -11.22
CA LEU A 137 5.64 -1.50 -10.43
C LEU A 137 5.59 -2.77 -11.30
N ARG A 138 4.67 -2.84 -12.27
CA ARG A 138 4.53 -3.99 -13.19
C ARG A 138 5.79 -4.26 -14.01
N ASN A 139 6.67 -3.28 -14.17
CA ASN A 139 7.96 -3.45 -14.84
C ASN A 139 9.07 -3.96 -13.93
N ARG A 140 8.80 -4.15 -12.61
CA ARG A 140 9.76 -4.63 -11.62
C ARG A 140 9.71 -6.16 -11.53
N ASN A 141 10.71 -6.82 -12.09
CA ASN A 141 10.88 -8.29 -12.02
C ASN A 141 11.81 -8.73 -10.90
N ASP A 142 12.39 -7.77 -10.18
CA ASP A 142 13.38 -7.92 -9.13
C ASP A 142 12.78 -7.80 -7.71
N VAL A 143 11.46 -7.60 -7.60
CA VAL A 143 10.73 -7.44 -6.34
C VAL A 143 9.59 -8.46 -6.27
N LYS A 144 9.44 -9.12 -5.14
CA LYS A 144 8.29 -9.99 -4.84
C LYS A 144 7.14 -9.14 -4.32
N TRP A 145 6.30 -8.63 -5.20
CA TRP A 145 5.24 -7.72 -4.81
C TRP A 145 3.82 -8.30 -4.95
N THR A 146 2.90 -7.70 -4.22
CA THR A 146 1.45 -7.89 -4.36
C THR A 146 0.79 -6.53 -4.17
N TYR A 147 0.00 -6.09 -5.15
CA TYR A 147 -0.76 -4.85 -5.09
C TYR A 147 -2.23 -5.19 -4.78
N ILE A 148 -2.76 -4.63 -3.70
CA ILE A 148 -4.12 -4.88 -3.22
C ILE A 148 -4.98 -3.69 -3.60
N SER A 149 -5.92 -3.89 -4.53
CA SER A 149 -6.92 -2.87 -4.87
C SER A 149 -8.14 -3.05 -3.95
N PRO A 150 -8.41 -2.11 -3.04
CA PRO A 150 -9.57 -2.20 -2.16
C PRO A 150 -10.88 -1.95 -2.92
N ALA A 151 -12.00 -2.10 -2.24
CA ALA A 151 -13.31 -1.69 -2.75
C ALA A 151 -13.33 -0.18 -3.07
N GLY A 152 -14.18 0.24 -4.02
CA GLY A 152 -14.27 1.65 -4.45
C GLY A 152 -14.66 2.61 -3.34
N ASP A 153 -15.54 2.17 -2.43
CA ASP A 153 -15.88 2.88 -1.19
C ASP A 153 -15.26 2.13 -0.01
N PHE A 154 -13.99 2.45 0.28
CA PHE A 154 -13.19 1.82 1.32
C PHE A 154 -13.18 2.69 2.58
N GLN A 155 -13.97 2.28 3.58
CA GLN A 155 -14.18 3.03 4.83
C GLN A 155 -13.44 2.39 6.00
N ALA A 156 -12.45 3.10 6.55
CA ALA A 156 -11.63 2.62 7.66
C ALA A 156 -12.45 2.39 8.95
N ASP A 157 -13.54 3.11 9.12
CA ASP A 157 -14.45 3.03 10.29
C ASP A 157 -15.66 2.12 10.01
N GLY A 158 -15.69 1.45 8.85
CA GLY A 158 -16.75 0.52 8.46
C GLY A 158 -16.80 -0.71 9.37
N GLU A 159 -17.99 -1.27 9.51
CA GLU A 159 -18.18 -2.51 10.26
C GLU A 159 -17.47 -3.69 9.58
N ARG A 160 -16.76 -4.51 10.37
CA ARG A 160 -16.12 -5.73 9.88
C ARG A 160 -17.21 -6.78 9.58
N THR A 161 -17.47 -7.02 8.29
CA THR A 161 -18.45 -8.01 7.86
C THR A 161 -17.92 -9.44 7.83
N GLY A 162 -16.60 -9.62 7.76
CA GLY A 162 -15.96 -10.92 7.55
C GLY A 162 -16.13 -11.50 6.14
N ASN A 163 -16.91 -10.84 5.28
CA ASN A 163 -17.13 -11.25 3.90
C ASN A 163 -16.15 -10.53 2.97
N VAL A 164 -15.21 -11.28 2.42
CA VAL A 164 -14.26 -10.78 1.43
C VAL A 164 -14.53 -11.46 0.09
N VAL A 165 -14.85 -10.67 -0.93
CA VAL A 165 -14.92 -11.15 -2.32
C VAL A 165 -13.59 -10.82 -2.97
N ASN A 166 -12.85 -11.85 -3.35
CA ASN A 166 -11.58 -11.69 -4.04
C ASN A 166 -11.80 -11.85 -5.55
N LEU A 167 -11.53 -10.77 -6.30
CA LEU A 167 -11.64 -10.73 -7.77
C LEU A 167 -10.24 -10.79 -8.39
N SER A 168 -9.57 -11.92 -8.26
CA SER A 168 -8.17 -12.06 -8.69
C SER A 168 -7.95 -12.21 -10.20
N ASN A 169 -8.99 -12.17 -11.05
CA ASN A 169 -8.89 -12.47 -12.49
C ASN A 169 -9.81 -11.60 -13.37
N LEU A 170 -9.86 -10.29 -13.14
CA LEU A 170 -10.40 -9.38 -14.13
C LEU A 170 -9.29 -8.69 -14.88
#